data_4bf2e6e48c9acc400a282697671402dc
#
_entry.id   4bf2e6e48c9acc400a282697671402dc
#
_cell.length_a   1.000
_cell.length_b   1.000
_cell.length_c   1.000
_cell.angle_alpha   90.00
_cell.angle_beta   90.00
_cell.angle_gamma   90.00
#
_symmetry.space_group_name_H-M   'P 1'
#
loop_
_entity.id
_entity.type
_entity.pdbx_description
1 polymer ?
#
loop_
_entity_poly.entity_id
_entity_poly.type
_entity_poly.pdbx_seq_one_letter_code
_entity_poly.pdbx_strand_id
1 'polypeptide(L)'
;MADYPPAALRLVAALRKLPGIGPRSAERLALHLLSAPPGASDDLAHAVKEAKAQIKPCPECGFFSEEGLCEICRDANRDSTLLCVVEHAPDVLNFERSGAFKGKYHVLGGLLSPLDGIGPEELKIPALLKRTKQNKVREVILGFGTDARGETTALFLAKELAPAGAQITRLATGVAAGSGLEFVDSITL
;
A
#
# COMPACT_ATOMS: atom_id res chain seq x y z
N MET A 1 -35.99 18.46 17.90
CA MET A 1 -34.57 18.75 17.57
C MET A 1 -34.52 19.12 16.11
N ALA A 2 -33.83 20.18 15.74
CA ALA A 2 -33.62 20.47 14.32
C ALA A 2 -32.58 19.48 13.78
N ASP A 3 -33.01 18.59 12.92
CA ASP A 3 -32.09 17.69 12.22
C ASP A 3 -31.46 18.40 11.04
N TYR A 4 -30.23 17.96 10.66
CA TYR A 4 -29.58 18.50 9.47
C TYR A 4 -30.40 18.21 8.20
N PRO A 5 -30.36 19.12 7.21
CA PRO A 5 -30.98 18.87 5.93
C PRO A 5 -30.48 17.54 5.31
N PRO A 6 -31.31 16.83 4.52
CA PRO A 6 -30.93 15.53 3.95
C PRO A 6 -29.63 15.53 3.14
N ALA A 7 -29.31 16.66 2.48
CA ALA A 7 -28.06 16.80 1.74
C ALA A 7 -26.84 16.81 2.68
N ALA A 8 -26.91 17.50 3.81
CA ALA A 8 -25.85 17.51 4.81
C ALA A 8 -25.62 16.11 5.43
N LEU A 9 -26.72 15.39 5.73
CA LEU A 9 -26.64 14.01 6.25
C LEU A 9 -25.95 13.07 5.23
N ARG A 10 -26.23 13.22 3.92
CA ARG A 10 -25.55 12.44 2.88
C ARG A 10 -24.04 12.74 2.83
N LEU A 11 -23.65 14.01 2.99
CA LEU A 11 -22.23 14.39 3.02
C LEU A 11 -21.52 13.77 4.25
N VAL A 12 -22.13 13.88 5.44
CA VAL A 12 -21.62 13.23 6.66
C VAL A 12 -21.47 11.72 6.45
N ALA A 13 -22.47 11.07 5.89
CA ALA A 13 -22.46 9.63 5.62
C ALA A 13 -21.33 9.24 4.61
N ALA A 14 -21.07 10.08 3.61
CA ALA A 14 -19.99 9.86 2.66
C ALA A 14 -18.60 9.98 3.33
N LEU A 15 -18.40 11.01 4.15
CA LEU A 15 -17.15 11.23 4.88
C LEU A 15 -16.88 10.13 5.91
N ARG A 16 -17.91 9.57 6.55
CA ARG A 16 -17.76 8.42 7.46
C ARG A 16 -17.23 7.14 6.82
N LYS A 17 -17.31 7.02 5.50
CA LYS A 17 -16.75 5.86 4.79
C LYS A 17 -15.22 5.94 4.65
N LEU A 18 -14.62 7.09 4.94
CA LEU A 18 -13.17 7.24 4.90
C LEU A 18 -12.53 6.63 6.14
N PRO A 19 -11.42 5.87 5.99
CA PRO A 19 -10.75 5.25 7.12
C PRO A 19 -10.26 6.32 8.10
N GLY A 20 -10.41 6.06 9.40
CA GLY A 20 -10.02 7.00 10.46
C GLY A 20 -11.01 8.16 10.70
N ILE A 21 -12.07 8.29 9.90
CA ILE A 21 -13.08 9.34 10.08
C ILE A 21 -14.26 8.80 10.90
N GLY A 22 -14.28 9.15 12.19
CA GLY A 22 -15.40 8.85 13.08
C GLY A 22 -16.60 9.80 12.89
N PRO A 23 -17.74 9.51 13.55
CA PRO A 23 -18.98 10.30 13.40
C PRO A 23 -18.78 11.81 13.66
N ARG A 24 -18.12 12.15 14.78
CA ARG A 24 -17.86 13.57 15.15
C ARG A 24 -16.93 14.29 14.14
N SER A 25 -15.92 13.61 13.65
CA SER A 25 -15.01 14.17 12.65
C SER A 25 -15.72 14.38 11.31
N ALA A 26 -16.54 13.41 10.88
CA ALA A 26 -17.32 13.53 9.65
C ALA A 26 -18.29 14.71 9.70
N GLU A 27 -18.99 14.88 10.83
CA GLU A 27 -19.90 16.01 11.03
C GLU A 27 -19.17 17.35 10.98
N ARG A 28 -18.05 17.49 11.70
CA ARG A 28 -17.22 18.69 11.70
C ARG A 28 -16.67 19.03 10.30
N LEU A 29 -16.20 18.03 9.56
CA LEU A 29 -15.73 18.22 8.19
C LEU A 29 -16.86 18.61 7.25
N ALA A 30 -18.04 18.00 7.37
CA ALA A 30 -19.21 18.36 6.57
C ALA A 30 -19.64 19.82 6.81
N LEU A 31 -19.74 20.23 8.06
CA LEU A 31 -20.08 21.62 8.42
C LEU A 31 -19.01 22.62 7.91
N HIS A 32 -17.73 22.26 8.02
CA HIS A 32 -16.65 23.09 7.48
C HIS A 32 -16.81 23.29 5.97
N LEU A 33 -17.04 22.23 5.22
CA LEU A 33 -17.23 22.30 3.75
C LEU A 33 -18.47 23.10 3.36
N LEU A 34 -19.58 22.97 4.13
CA LEU A 34 -20.81 23.73 3.89
C LEU A 34 -20.67 25.21 4.20
N SER A 35 -19.78 25.58 5.15
CA SER A 35 -19.52 26.96 5.56
C SER A 35 -18.33 27.59 4.83
N ALA A 36 -17.62 26.81 4.03
CA ALA A 36 -16.44 27.30 3.27
C ALA A 36 -16.85 28.32 2.19
N PRO A 37 -15.92 29.20 1.78
CA PRO A 37 -16.17 30.12 0.67
C PRO A 37 -16.61 29.39 -0.60
N PRO A 38 -17.40 30.08 -1.47
CA PRO A 38 -17.75 29.52 -2.78
C PRO A 38 -16.49 29.06 -3.53
N GLY A 39 -16.54 27.85 -4.10
CA GLY A 39 -15.39 27.27 -4.83
C GLY A 39 -14.55 26.28 -4.02
N ALA A 40 -14.36 26.47 -2.71
CA ALA A 40 -13.50 25.58 -1.93
C ALA A 40 -13.96 24.11 -1.93
N SER A 41 -15.28 23.87 -1.89
CA SER A 41 -15.85 22.52 -2.01
C SER A 41 -15.73 21.95 -3.42
N ASP A 42 -15.82 22.80 -4.44
CA ASP A 42 -15.66 22.42 -5.85
C ASP A 42 -14.19 22.07 -6.14
N ASP A 43 -13.24 22.84 -5.59
CA ASP A 43 -11.81 22.55 -5.70
C ASP A 43 -11.46 21.18 -5.11
N LEU A 44 -11.97 20.89 -3.91
CA LEU A 44 -11.78 19.56 -3.29
C LEU A 44 -12.40 18.44 -4.15
N ALA A 45 -13.64 18.63 -4.61
CA ALA A 45 -14.33 17.66 -5.44
C ALA A 45 -13.59 17.44 -6.76
N HIS A 46 -13.07 18.51 -7.37
CA HIS A 46 -12.27 18.47 -8.59
C HIS A 46 -10.96 17.70 -8.36
N ALA A 47 -10.20 18.05 -7.33
CA ALA A 47 -8.93 17.40 -6.99
C ALA A 47 -9.10 15.88 -6.76
N VAL A 48 -10.16 15.47 -6.06
CA VAL A 48 -10.47 14.05 -5.86
C VAL A 48 -10.78 13.33 -7.18
N LYS A 49 -11.59 13.95 -8.04
CA LYS A 49 -11.94 13.38 -9.35
C LYS A 49 -10.72 13.29 -10.26
N GLU A 50 -9.93 14.35 -10.32
CA GLU A 50 -8.72 14.43 -11.14
C GLU A 50 -7.70 13.38 -10.71
N ALA A 51 -7.35 13.32 -9.43
CA ALA A 51 -6.44 12.31 -8.90
C ALA A 51 -6.92 10.89 -9.21
N LYS A 52 -8.22 10.62 -9.06
CA LYS A 52 -8.80 9.31 -9.38
C LYS A 52 -8.75 8.96 -10.87
N ALA A 53 -8.83 9.95 -11.75
CA ALA A 53 -8.78 9.76 -13.19
C ALA A 53 -7.35 9.61 -13.71
N GLN A 54 -6.41 10.38 -13.18
CA GLN A 54 -5.02 10.44 -13.66
C GLN A 54 -4.13 9.36 -13.02
N ILE A 55 -4.27 9.12 -11.70
CA ILE A 55 -3.42 8.15 -11.00
C ILE A 55 -3.86 6.72 -11.31
N LYS A 56 -2.96 5.95 -11.90
CA LYS A 56 -3.14 4.53 -12.24
C LYS A 56 -2.02 3.69 -11.63
N PRO A 57 -2.21 2.39 -11.47
CA PRO A 57 -1.11 1.50 -11.11
C PRO A 57 -0.04 1.49 -12.20
N CYS A 58 1.21 1.68 -11.81
CA CYS A 58 2.36 1.50 -12.69
C CYS A 58 2.32 0.09 -13.31
N PRO A 59 2.45 -0.05 -14.64
CA PRO A 59 2.34 -1.36 -15.30
C PRO A 59 3.46 -2.33 -14.90
N GLU A 60 4.60 -1.83 -14.41
CA GLU A 60 5.72 -2.67 -14.00
C GLU A 60 5.64 -3.08 -12.52
N CYS A 61 5.38 -2.14 -11.62
CA CYS A 61 5.48 -2.41 -10.18
C CYS A 61 4.15 -2.32 -9.42
N GLY A 62 3.11 -1.75 -10.01
CA GLY A 62 1.81 -1.56 -9.36
C GLY A 62 1.71 -0.36 -8.42
N PHE A 63 2.77 0.44 -8.26
CA PHE A 63 2.75 1.69 -7.51
C PHE A 63 2.00 2.79 -8.28
N PHE A 64 1.74 3.91 -7.64
CA PHE A 64 1.05 5.05 -8.25
C PHE A 64 1.87 5.66 -9.40
N SER A 65 1.20 5.93 -10.52
CA SER A 65 1.76 6.61 -11.68
C SER A 65 0.69 7.42 -12.38
N GLU A 66 1.05 8.57 -12.92
CA GLU A 66 0.16 9.35 -13.78
C GLU A 66 0.32 8.91 -15.24
N GLU A 67 1.56 8.74 -15.70
CA GLU A 67 1.87 8.37 -17.09
C GLU A 67 2.86 7.19 -17.15
N GLY A 68 2.39 6.06 -17.63
CA GLY A 68 3.23 4.88 -17.90
C GLY A 68 3.96 4.38 -16.65
N LEU A 69 5.29 4.35 -16.66
CA LEU A 69 6.10 3.91 -15.53
C LEU A 69 6.18 4.99 -14.45
N CYS A 70 6.07 4.58 -13.17
CA CYS A 70 6.28 5.49 -12.05
C CYS A 70 7.75 5.94 -11.96
N GLU A 71 8.00 7.00 -11.18
CA GLU A 71 9.34 7.58 -11.01
C GLU A 71 10.36 6.54 -10.53
N ILE A 72 9.98 5.67 -9.60
CA ILE A 72 10.83 4.61 -9.08
C ILE A 72 11.24 3.63 -10.19
N CYS A 73 10.32 3.24 -11.08
CA CYS A 73 10.63 2.33 -12.18
C CYS A 73 11.45 3.01 -13.28
N ARG A 74 11.28 4.31 -13.48
CA ARG A 74 12.08 5.10 -14.46
C ARG A 74 13.50 5.40 -14.01
N ASP A 75 13.74 5.46 -12.70
CA ASP A 75 15.06 5.81 -12.16
C ASP A 75 16.09 4.71 -12.46
N ALA A 76 17.01 5.01 -13.36
CA ALA A 76 18.10 4.11 -13.79
C ALA A 76 19.19 3.90 -12.71
N ASN A 77 19.25 4.76 -11.69
CA ASN A 77 20.23 4.63 -10.60
C ASN A 77 19.84 3.57 -9.58
N ARG A 78 18.59 3.05 -9.65
CA ARG A 78 18.12 2.02 -8.72
C ARG A 78 18.57 0.63 -9.16
N ASP A 79 19.01 -0.16 -8.19
CA ASP A 79 19.41 -1.55 -8.41
C ASP A 79 18.22 -2.42 -8.80
N SER A 80 18.15 -2.79 -10.08
CA SER A 80 17.08 -3.66 -10.60
C SER A 80 17.23 -5.12 -10.17
N THR A 81 18.36 -5.51 -9.56
CA THR A 81 18.59 -6.86 -9.03
C THR A 81 18.07 -7.02 -7.60
N LEU A 82 17.68 -5.93 -6.94
CA LEU A 82 17.04 -5.93 -5.63
C LEU A 82 15.55 -5.59 -5.77
N LEU A 83 14.67 -6.46 -5.34
CA LEU A 83 13.22 -6.31 -5.47
C LEU A 83 12.54 -6.41 -4.11
N CYS A 84 11.91 -5.33 -3.66
CA CYS A 84 11.08 -5.34 -2.46
C CYS A 84 9.61 -5.56 -2.84
N VAL A 85 9.02 -6.61 -2.31
CA VAL A 85 7.61 -6.97 -2.53
C VAL A 85 6.80 -6.46 -1.36
N VAL A 86 5.78 -5.64 -1.64
CA VAL A 86 4.90 -5.03 -0.62
C VAL A 86 3.45 -5.40 -0.89
N GLU A 87 2.63 -5.31 0.15
CA GLU A 87 1.20 -5.64 0.05
C GLU A 87 0.46 -4.61 -0.80
N HIS A 88 0.57 -3.33 -0.43
CA HIS A 88 -0.17 -2.24 -1.06
C HIS A 88 0.74 -1.11 -1.53
N ALA A 89 0.25 -0.30 -2.49
CA ALA A 89 1.01 0.84 -3.01
C ALA A 89 1.46 1.85 -1.93
N PRO A 90 0.67 2.21 -0.91
CA PRO A 90 1.12 3.09 0.16
C PRO A 90 2.34 2.59 0.94
N ASP A 91 2.57 1.27 0.99
CA ASP A 91 3.70 0.70 1.72
C ASP A 91 5.03 1.11 1.10
N VAL A 92 5.06 1.25 -0.23
CA VAL A 92 6.23 1.79 -0.95
C VAL A 92 6.69 3.12 -0.36
N LEU A 93 5.74 4.01 0.00
CA LEU A 93 6.06 5.32 0.57
C LEU A 93 6.75 5.20 1.94
N ASN A 94 6.40 4.18 2.72
CA ASN A 94 7.03 3.94 4.02
C ASN A 94 8.51 3.56 3.85
N PHE A 95 8.82 2.71 2.87
CA PHE A 95 10.21 2.37 2.53
C PHE A 95 10.98 3.56 1.98
N GLU A 96 10.38 4.32 1.06
CA GLU A 96 11.01 5.49 0.45
C GLU A 96 11.35 6.57 1.48
N ARG A 97 10.47 6.81 2.47
CA ARG A 97 10.73 7.75 3.57
C ARG A 97 11.95 7.38 4.40
N SER A 98 12.29 6.09 4.52
CA SER A 98 13.50 5.67 5.21
C SER A 98 14.78 6.04 4.45
N GLY A 99 14.72 6.20 3.14
CA GLY A 99 15.86 6.46 2.26
C GLY A 99 16.89 5.34 2.18
N ALA A 100 16.68 4.23 2.90
CA ALA A 100 17.65 3.15 3.02
C ALA A 100 17.62 2.18 1.83
N PHE A 101 16.47 1.97 1.20
CA PHE A 101 16.32 1.03 0.10
C PHE A 101 16.53 1.69 -1.26
N LYS A 102 17.41 1.12 -2.08
CA LYS A 102 17.76 1.63 -3.41
C LYS A 102 17.40 0.67 -4.55
N GLY A 103 16.63 -0.35 -4.26
CA GLY A 103 16.11 -1.30 -5.24
C GLY A 103 14.79 -0.87 -5.89
N LYS A 104 14.13 -1.80 -6.54
CA LYS A 104 12.81 -1.65 -7.16
C LYS A 104 11.73 -2.29 -6.29
N TYR A 105 10.47 -1.95 -6.53
CA TYR A 105 9.34 -2.50 -5.78
C TYR A 105 8.42 -3.33 -6.66
N HIS A 106 7.65 -4.21 -6.01
CA HIS A 106 6.52 -4.91 -6.62
C HIS A 106 5.34 -4.91 -5.62
N VAL A 107 4.23 -4.33 -6.02
CA VAL A 107 2.99 -4.27 -5.23
C VAL A 107 2.14 -5.48 -5.58
N LEU A 108 1.89 -6.36 -4.61
CA LEU A 108 1.06 -7.58 -4.80
C LEU A 108 -0.42 -7.23 -5.01
N GLY A 109 -0.92 -6.19 -4.33
CA GLY A 109 -2.33 -5.81 -4.33
C GLY A 109 -3.15 -6.45 -3.20
N GLY A 110 -2.51 -7.21 -2.30
CA GLY A 110 -3.07 -7.89 -1.15
C GLY A 110 -2.18 -9.04 -0.69
N LEU A 111 -2.68 -9.84 0.25
CA LEU A 111 -2.06 -11.07 0.74
C LEU A 111 -3.01 -12.26 0.53
N LEU A 112 -2.48 -13.46 0.48
CA LEU A 112 -3.26 -14.69 0.40
C LEU A 112 -4.20 -14.78 1.61
N SER A 113 -5.49 -14.96 1.33
CA SER A 113 -6.52 -15.13 2.34
C SER A 113 -7.59 -16.11 1.82
N PRO A 114 -7.36 -17.43 1.97
CA PRO A 114 -8.32 -18.43 1.49
C PRO A 114 -9.72 -18.27 2.10
N LEU A 115 -9.80 -17.77 3.34
CA LEU A 115 -11.08 -17.52 4.01
C LEU A 115 -11.88 -16.39 3.35
N ASP A 116 -11.17 -15.40 2.76
CA ASP A 116 -11.78 -14.28 2.05
C ASP A 116 -11.85 -14.54 0.53
N GLY A 117 -11.49 -15.76 0.06
CA GLY A 117 -11.47 -16.13 -1.33
C GLY A 117 -10.34 -15.48 -2.15
N ILE A 118 -9.29 -14.98 -1.48
CA ILE A 118 -8.13 -14.35 -2.16
C ILE A 118 -7.06 -15.43 -2.38
N GLY A 119 -6.99 -15.93 -3.60
CA GLY A 119 -5.98 -16.86 -4.07
C GLY A 119 -4.83 -16.18 -4.81
N PRO A 120 -3.88 -16.96 -5.35
CA PRO A 120 -2.74 -16.41 -6.10
C PRO A 120 -3.15 -15.67 -7.39
N GLU A 121 -4.29 -16.00 -7.98
CA GLU A 121 -4.81 -15.44 -9.22
C GLU A 121 -5.32 -14.00 -9.02
N GLU A 122 -5.82 -13.67 -7.84
CA GLU A 122 -6.30 -12.32 -7.48
C GLU A 122 -5.15 -11.37 -7.21
N LEU A 123 -3.94 -11.91 -7.00
CA LEU A 123 -2.73 -11.14 -6.69
C LEU A 123 -1.81 -11.01 -7.90
N LYS A 124 -0.94 -10.01 -7.90
CA LYS A 124 0.02 -9.79 -9.00
C LYS A 124 1.23 -10.74 -8.93
N ILE A 125 1.04 -11.98 -8.47
CA ILE A 125 2.08 -12.99 -8.33
C ILE A 125 2.64 -13.45 -9.69
N PRO A 126 1.83 -13.72 -10.73
CA PRO A 126 2.36 -14.08 -12.04
C PRO A 126 3.28 -13.01 -12.64
N ALA A 127 2.96 -11.73 -12.44
CA ALA A 127 3.80 -10.61 -12.88
C ALA A 127 5.11 -10.54 -12.09
N LEU A 128 5.08 -10.81 -10.78
CA LEU A 128 6.27 -10.91 -9.93
C LEU A 128 7.22 -12.00 -10.43
N LEU A 129 6.72 -13.20 -10.65
CA LEU A 129 7.52 -14.35 -11.12
C LEU A 129 8.17 -14.06 -12.48
N LYS A 130 7.40 -13.50 -13.40
CA LYS A 130 7.93 -13.09 -14.72
C LYS A 130 9.04 -12.07 -14.57
N ARG A 131 8.82 -11.03 -13.77
CA ARG A 131 9.77 -9.94 -13.56
C ARG A 131 11.06 -10.42 -12.90
N THR A 132 10.97 -11.28 -11.88
CA THR A 132 12.14 -11.85 -11.20
C THR A 132 13.05 -12.58 -12.16
N LYS A 133 12.48 -13.38 -13.06
CA LYS A 133 13.25 -14.10 -14.09
C LYS A 133 13.87 -13.16 -15.13
N GLN A 134 13.09 -12.21 -15.65
CA GLN A 134 13.53 -11.31 -16.72
C GLN A 134 14.65 -10.37 -16.28
N ASN A 135 14.55 -9.82 -15.06
CA ASN A 135 15.51 -8.84 -14.54
C ASN A 135 16.68 -9.49 -13.79
N LYS A 136 16.80 -10.83 -13.79
CA LYS A 136 17.84 -11.56 -13.06
C LYS A 136 17.99 -11.07 -11.62
N VAL A 137 16.83 -10.95 -10.92
CA VAL A 137 16.77 -10.47 -9.54
C VAL A 137 17.60 -11.38 -8.65
N ARG A 138 18.54 -10.79 -7.89
CA ARG A 138 19.41 -11.52 -6.95
C ARG A 138 18.72 -11.73 -5.60
N GLU A 139 17.97 -10.72 -5.16
CA GLU A 139 17.29 -10.75 -3.88
C GLU A 139 15.86 -10.22 -3.98
N VAL A 140 14.93 -10.96 -3.40
CA VAL A 140 13.53 -10.54 -3.21
C VAL A 140 13.30 -10.38 -1.71
N ILE A 141 13.05 -9.15 -1.28
CA ILE A 141 12.75 -8.80 0.10
C ILE A 141 11.22 -8.78 0.26
N LEU A 142 10.68 -9.62 1.14
CA LEU A 142 9.25 -9.64 1.45
C LEU A 142 8.95 -8.60 2.53
N GLY A 143 8.37 -7.45 2.12
CA GLY A 143 8.15 -6.25 2.92
C GLY A 143 6.71 -6.11 3.41
N PHE A 144 6.10 -7.17 3.94
CA PHE A 144 4.75 -7.15 4.50
C PHE A 144 4.73 -7.76 5.91
N GLY A 145 3.58 -7.65 6.60
CA GLY A 145 3.44 -8.03 8.00
C GLY A 145 3.71 -9.51 8.29
N THR A 146 3.92 -9.81 9.58
CA THR A 146 4.18 -11.15 10.11
C THR A 146 2.92 -11.79 10.70
N ASP A 147 1.74 -11.29 10.34
CA ASP A 147 0.47 -11.92 10.67
C ASP A 147 0.27 -13.23 9.88
N ALA A 148 -0.76 -14.01 10.20
CA ALA A 148 -1.02 -15.31 9.57
C ALA A 148 -1.12 -15.23 8.03
N ARG A 149 -1.66 -14.14 7.47
CA ARG A 149 -1.77 -13.93 6.01
C ARG A 149 -0.41 -13.61 5.41
N GLY A 150 0.37 -12.75 6.09
CA GLY A 150 1.74 -12.42 5.69
C GLY A 150 2.65 -13.66 5.70
N GLU A 151 2.59 -14.48 6.74
CA GLU A 151 3.34 -15.73 6.83
C GLU A 151 2.98 -16.71 5.71
N THR A 152 1.68 -16.94 5.50
CA THR A 152 1.19 -17.82 4.44
C THR A 152 1.64 -17.35 3.06
N THR A 153 1.55 -16.02 2.81
CA THR A 153 1.98 -15.42 1.55
C THR A 153 3.49 -15.52 1.38
N ALA A 154 4.27 -15.31 2.44
CA ALA A 154 5.72 -15.42 2.41
C ALA A 154 6.18 -16.83 2.07
N LEU A 155 5.61 -17.85 2.71
CA LEU A 155 5.92 -19.25 2.42
C LEU A 155 5.55 -19.64 0.99
N PHE A 156 4.39 -19.20 0.52
CA PHE A 156 3.98 -19.43 -0.86
C PHE A 156 4.95 -18.79 -1.86
N LEU A 157 5.27 -17.51 -1.69
CA LEU A 157 6.19 -16.79 -2.58
C LEU A 157 7.60 -17.38 -2.53
N ALA A 158 8.10 -17.79 -1.37
CA ALA A 158 9.41 -18.43 -1.27
C ALA A 158 9.48 -19.71 -2.12
N LYS A 159 8.41 -20.53 -2.11
CA LYS A 159 8.30 -21.73 -2.94
C LYS A 159 8.25 -21.39 -4.44
N GLU A 160 7.41 -20.44 -4.83
CA GLU A 160 7.21 -20.06 -6.24
C GLU A 160 8.43 -19.35 -6.84
N LEU A 161 9.19 -18.59 -6.04
CA LEU A 161 10.37 -17.87 -6.49
C LEU A 161 11.66 -18.71 -6.45
N ALA A 162 11.69 -19.83 -5.71
CA ALA A 162 12.86 -20.71 -5.63
C ALA A 162 13.45 -21.08 -6.99
N PRO A 163 12.64 -21.42 -8.02
CA PRO A 163 13.19 -21.77 -9.35
C PRO A 163 13.89 -20.60 -10.08
N ALA A 164 13.67 -19.36 -9.64
CA ALA A 164 14.31 -18.19 -10.23
C ALA A 164 15.75 -17.97 -9.70
N GLY A 165 16.16 -18.69 -8.65
CA GLY A 165 17.48 -18.59 -8.04
C GLY A 165 17.72 -17.30 -7.24
N ALA A 166 16.68 -16.51 -6.99
CA ALA A 166 16.78 -15.32 -6.15
C ALA A 166 16.82 -15.70 -4.67
N GLN A 167 17.63 -15.00 -3.88
CA GLN A 167 17.59 -15.08 -2.43
C GLN A 167 16.29 -14.45 -1.94
N ILE A 168 15.55 -15.14 -1.08
CA ILE A 168 14.33 -14.62 -0.48
C ILE A 168 14.65 -14.21 0.95
N THR A 169 14.44 -12.94 1.25
CA THR A 169 14.65 -12.35 2.58
C THR A 169 13.37 -11.70 3.09
N ARG A 170 13.35 -11.34 4.37
CA ARG A 170 12.22 -10.67 5.02
C ARG A 170 12.73 -9.50 5.84
N LEU A 171 11.84 -8.59 6.18
CA LEU A 171 12.14 -7.55 7.15
C LEU A 171 12.50 -8.20 8.49
N ALA A 172 13.53 -7.66 9.14
CA ALA A 172 13.86 -8.08 10.49
C ALA A 172 12.72 -7.72 11.45
N THR A 173 12.43 -8.63 12.37
CA THR A 173 11.55 -8.37 13.51
C THR A 173 12.41 -8.05 14.73
N GLY A 174 11.94 -7.19 15.61
CA GLY A 174 12.70 -6.82 16.80
C GLY A 174 12.07 -5.65 17.56
N VAL A 175 12.69 -5.30 18.68
CA VAL A 175 12.26 -4.14 19.48
C VAL A 175 12.59 -2.86 18.74
N ALA A 176 11.60 -2.00 18.53
CA ALA A 176 11.81 -0.72 17.87
C ALA A 176 12.72 0.18 18.70
N ALA A 177 13.64 0.90 18.04
CA ALA A 177 14.54 1.82 18.72
C ALA A 177 13.74 2.90 19.49
N GLY A 178 14.01 3.04 20.78
CA GLY A 178 13.33 4.00 21.66
C GLY A 178 12.01 3.50 22.28
N SER A 179 11.57 2.27 22.00
CA SER A 179 10.45 1.66 22.72
C SER A 179 10.92 1.03 24.03
N GLY A 180 10.07 1.11 25.09
CA GLY A 180 10.30 0.38 26.34
C GLY A 180 9.96 -1.10 26.18
N LEU A 181 10.61 -1.98 26.96
CA LEU A 181 10.37 -3.43 26.93
C LEU A 181 8.94 -3.80 27.33
N GLU A 182 8.27 -2.95 28.09
CA GLU A 182 6.86 -3.12 28.49
C GLU A 182 5.85 -3.07 27.33
N PHE A 183 6.26 -2.57 26.15
CA PHE A 183 5.43 -2.50 24.93
C PHE A 183 5.76 -3.61 23.93
N VAL A 184 6.68 -4.50 24.27
CA VAL A 184 7.13 -5.57 23.37
C VAL A 184 6.29 -6.82 23.61
N ASP A 185 5.80 -7.41 22.51
CA ASP A 185 5.06 -8.66 22.58
C ASP A 185 6.00 -9.85 22.93
N SER A 186 5.42 -10.93 23.46
CA SER A 186 6.17 -12.10 23.91
C SER A 186 6.85 -12.90 22.80
N ILE A 187 6.46 -12.68 21.53
CA ILE A 187 7.07 -13.37 20.38
C ILE A 187 8.34 -12.63 19.95
N THR A 188 8.36 -11.32 20.15
CA THR A 188 9.52 -10.47 19.82
C THR A 188 10.63 -10.56 20.87
N LEU A 189 10.30 -10.86 22.15
CA LEU A 189 11.23 -11.10 23.24
C LEU A 189 11.80 -12.50 23.21
#